data_5e35a1650e9d083633325f70f83d8458
#
_entry.id   5e35a1650e9d083633325f70f83d8458
#
_cell.length_a   1.000
_cell.length_b   1.000
_cell.length_c   1.000
_cell.angle_alpha   90.00
_cell.angle_beta   90.00
_cell.angle_gamma   90.00
#
_symmetry.space_group_name_H-M   'P 1'
#
loop_
_entity.id
_entity.type
_entity.pdbx_description
1 polymer ?
#
loop_
_entity_poly.entity_id
_entity_poly.type
_entity_poly.pdbx_seq_one_letter_code
_entity_poly.pdbx_strand_id
1 'polypeptide(L)'
;MFIFDFRKASENIYKMLKKGGNALITVSGISQISRYDADLWGSYYGFHEDTMRAVFEPLFGKENVLVETYGNCKIALAMLCGLCQEDLPEEDFKVKDQDYPVIISVLLHKES
;
A
#
# COMPACT_ATOMS: atom_id res chain seq x y z
N MET A 1 1.74 0.77 9.39
CA MET A 1 2.68 -0.29 8.99
C MET A 1 3.64 -0.60 10.12
N PHE A 2 3.77 -1.85 10.49
CA PHE A 2 4.53 -2.27 11.68
C PHE A 2 5.97 -2.68 11.39
N ILE A 3 6.37 -2.79 10.14
CA ILE A 3 7.73 -3.13 9.74
C ILE A 3 8.55 -1.85 9.62
N PHE A 4 9.62 -1.74 10.43
CA PHE A 4 10.51 -0.58 10.37
C PHE A 4 11.49 -0.66 9.20
N ASP A 5 12.14 -1.81 9.01
CA ASP A 5 13.09 -1.99 7.91
C ASP A 5 12.36 -2.47 6.65
N PHE A 6 11.67 -1.55 6.04
CA PHE A 6 10.85 -1.81 4.84
C PHE A 6 11.71 -2.23 3.64
N ARG A 7 12.89 -1.64 3.50
CA ARG A 7 13.78 -1.99 2.39
C ARG A 7 14.25 -3.44 2.47
N LYS A 8 14.60 -3.87 3.68
CA LYS A 8 15.00 -5.25 3.92
C LYS A 8 13.86 -6.22 3.66
N ALA A 9 12.66 -5.86 4.08
CA ALA A 9 11.46 -6.67 3.81
C ALA A 9 11.23 -6.81 2.31
N SER A 10 11.42 -5.74 1.55
CA SER A 10 11.24 -5.75 0.10
C SER A 10 12.26 -6.65 -0.60
N GLU A 11 13.52 -6.60 -0.17
CA GLU A 11 14.56 -7.49 -0.67
C GLU A 11 14.23 -8.96 -0.38
N ASN A 12 13.72 -9.25 0.81
CA ASN A 12 13.34 -10.61 1.19
C ASN A 12 12.18 -11.14 0.33
N ILE A 13 11.21 -10.28 0.01
CA ILE A 13 10.11 -10.65 -0.90
C ILE A 13 10.68 -11.08 -2.26
N TYR A 14 11.61 -10.29 -2.79
CA TYR A 14 12.26 -10.64 -4.07
C TYR A 14 12.97 -12.00 -3.99
N LYS A 15 13.71 -12.24 -2.92
CA LYS A 15 14.46 -13.50 -2.74
C LYS A 15 13.55 -14.71 -2.60
N MET A 16 12.40 -14.53 -1.97
CA MET A 16 11.46 -15.65 -1.72
C MET A 16 10.69 -16.07 -2.96
N LEU A 17 10.54 -15.18 -3.93
CA LEU A 17 9.80 -15.48 -5.15
C LEU A 17 10.63 -16.37 -6.09
N LYS A 18 9.96 -17.34 -6.71
CA LYS A 18 10.53 -18.13 -7.78
C LYS A 18 10.54 -17.31 -9.07
N LYS A 19 11.41 -17.66 -10.00
CA LYS A 19 11.38 -17.11 -11.36
C LYS A 19 10.00 -17.30 -11.97
N GLY A 20 9.45 -16.25 -12.56
CA GLY A 20 8.11 -16.27 -13.12
C GLY A 20 7.01 -16.11 -12.08
N GLY A 21 7.35 -16.01 -10.80
CA GLY A 21 6.38 -15.83 -9.73
C GLY A 21 5.86 -14.39 -9.62
N ASN A 22 4.71 -14.27 -9.00
CA ASN A 22 4.07 -12.96 -8.77
C ASN A 22 3.83 -12.75 -7.29
N ALA A 23 3.83 -11.49 -6.86
CA ALA A 23 3.45 -11.09 -5.52
C ALA A 23 2.48 -9.93 -5.60
N LEU A 24 1.46 -9.96 -4.77
CA LEU A 24 0.53 -8.84 -4.62
C LEU A 24 0.68 -8.32 -3.19
N ILE A 25 1.01 -7.05 -3.07
CA ILE A 25 1.25 -6.40 -1.79
C ILE A 25 0.31 -5.22 -1.67
N THR A 26 -0.30 -5.07 -0.51
CA THR A 26 -1.09 -3.87 -0.21
C THR A 26 -0.50 -3.17 1.00
N VAL A 27 -0.45 -1.85 0.93
CA VAL A 27 0.02 -1.02 2.03
C VAL A 27 -0.95 0.14 2.23
N SER A 28 -0.95 0.70 3.44
CA SER A 28 -1.78 1.86 3.73
C SER A 28 -1.09 3.14 3.31
N GLY A 29 -1.87 4.05 2.72
CA GLY A 29 -1.46 5.42 2.48
C GLY A 29 -1.96 6.32 3.60
N ILE A 30 -3.05 7.08 3.34
CA ILE A 30 -3.70 7.91 4.35
C ILE A 30 -4.45 7.00 5.33
N SER A 31 -4.07 7.06 6.60
CA SER A 31 -4.67 6.22 7.63
C SER A 31 -4.43 6.84 9.00
N GLN A 32 -5.30 6.50 9.93
CA GLN A 32 -5.08 6.86 11.32
C GLN A 32 -4.11 5.86 11.96
N ILE A 33 -3.49 6.29 13.04
CA ILE A 33 -2.64 5.41 13.85
C ILE A 33 -3.54 4.73 14.90
N SER A 34 -3.52 3.39 14.90
CA SER A 34 -4.14 2.63 15.99
C SER A 34 -3.25 2.75 17.21
N ARG A 35 -3.70 3.44 18.25
CA ARG A 35 -2.88 3.67 19.43
C ARG A 35 -2.49 2.35 20.11
N TYR A 36 -3.41 1.41 20.17
CA TYR A 36 -3.13 0.11 20.77
C TYR A 36 -2.00 -0.63 20.04
N ASP A 37 -2.10 -0.70 18.71
CA ASP A 37 -1.08 -1.39 17.92
C ASP A 37 0.25 -0.64 17.90
N ALA A 38 0.20 0.69 17.83
CA ALA A 38 1.41 1.51 17.82
C ALA A 38 2.19 1.39 19.13
N ASP A 39 1.49 1.28 20.26
CA ASP A 39 2.15 1.15 21.57
C ASP A 39 2.77 -0.24 21.76
N LEU A 40 2.20 -1.29 21.14
CA LEU A 40 2.72 -2.65 21.26
C LEU A 40 3.82 -2.95 20.23
N TRP A 41 3.64 -2.53 18.97
CA TRP A 41 4.54 -2.92 17.87
C TRP A 41 5.13 -1.73 17.11
N GLY A 42 4.67 -0.53 17.38
CA GLY A 42 5.03 0.65 16.62
C GLY A 42 4.24 0.75 15.29
N SER A 43 4.13 1.96 14.79
CA SER A 43 3.52 2.24 13.49
C SER A 43 4.43 3.24 12.78
N TYR A 44 5.17 2.79 11.77
CA TYR A 44 6.30 3.54 11.24
C TYR A 44 6.02 4.27 9.94
N TYR A 45 5.15 3.73 9.08
CA TYR A 45 4.97 4.27 7.74
C TYR A 45 3.51 4.40 7.33
N GLY A 46 3.19 5.55 6.71
CA GLY A 46 2.16 5.66 5.69
C GLY A 46 2.90 5.81 4.37
N PHE A 47 2.42 5.19 3.28
CA PHE A 47 3.15 5.11 2.04
C PHE A 47 2.55 5.97 0.95
N HIS A 48 3.36 6.23 -0.07
CA HIS A 48 2.97 6.90 -1.31
C HIS A 48 3.31 6.01 -2.50
N GLU A 49 2.67 6.28 -3.62
CA GLU A 49 2.89 5.55 -4.86
C GLU A 49 4.36 5.59 -5.29
N ASP A 50 4.97 6.77 -5.24
CA ASP A 50 6.36 6.94 -5.65
C ASP A 50 7.33 6.14 -4.78
N THR A 51 7.02 5.99 -3.49
CA THR A 51 7.84 5.17 -2.59
C THR A 51 7.83 3.70 -3.04
N MET A 52 6.66 3.19 -3.42
CA MET A 52 6.53 1.81 -3.89
C MET A 52 7.36 1.60 -5.16
N ARG A 53 7.27 2.52 -6.10
CA ARG A 53 8.07 2.42 -7.33
C ARG A 53 9.56 2.50 -7.05
N ALA A 54 9.98 3.46 -6.23
CA ALA A 54 11.39 3.66 -5.91
C ALA A 54 12.02 2.46 -5.21
N VAL A 55 11.24 1.72 -4.42
CA VAL A 55 11.75 0.56 -3.71
C VAL A 55 11.75 -0.70 -4.58
N PHE A 56 10.67 -0.94 -5.34
CA PHE A 56 10.51 -2.20 -6.06
C PHE A 56 11.04 -2.21 -7.48
N GLU A 57 11.07 -1.08 -8.18
CA GLU A 57 11.57 -1.06 -9.56
C GLU A 57 13.04 -1.50 -9.67
N PRO A 58 13.96 -1.08 -8.77
CA PRO A 58 15.34 -1.57 -8.84
C PRO A 58 15.48 -3.08 -8.63
N LEU A 59 14.54 -3.70 -7.91
CA LEU A 59 14.58 -5.14 -7.63
C LEU A 59 13.97 -5.97 -8.76
N PHE A 60 12.83 -5.53 -9.30
CA PHE A 60 12.02 -6.32 -10.23
C PHE A 60 12.10 -5.87 -11.68
N GLY A 61 12.56 -4.64 -11.93
CA GLY A 61 12.47 -4.02 -13.24
C GLY A 61 11.20 -3.19 -13.38
N LYS A 62 11.30 -2.04 -14.04
CA LYS A 62 10.20 -1.08 -14.14
C LYS A 62 8.93 -1.67 -14.76
N GLU A 63 9.10 -2.49 -15.80
CA GLU A 63 7.97 -3.12 -16.50
C GLU A 63 7.28 -4.23 -15.71
N ASN A 64 7.90 -4.68 -14.63
CA ASN A 64 7.39 -5.76 -13.79
C ASN A 64 6.77 -5.29 -12.49
N VAL A 65 6.62 -3.97 -12.32
CA VAL A 65 6.03 -3.36 -11.13
C VAL A 65 4.82 -2.54 -11.55
N LEU A 66 3.64 -2.98 -11.11
CA LEU A 66 2.39 -2.25 -11.34
C LEU A 66 1.90 -1.73 -9.99
N VAL A 67 1.81 -0.40 -9.86
CA VAL A 67 1.33 0.24 -8.64
C VAL A 67 -0.03 0.89 -8.92
N GLU A 68 -1.03 0.57 -8.12
CA GLU A 68 -2.35 1.18 -8.21
C GLU A 68 -2.73 1.75 -6.84
N THR A 69 -3.40 2.89 -6.87
CA THR A 69 -3.90 3.54 -5.66
C THR A 69 -5.41 3.50 -5.66
N TYR A 70 -5.98 3.38 -4.46
CA TYR A 70 -7.43 3.34 -4.27
C TYR A 70 -7.80 4.35 -3.20
N GLY A 71 -8.95 4.99 -3.40
CA GLY A 71 -9.46 5.98 -2.48
C GLY A 71 -9.51 7.37 -3.08
N ASN A 72 -10.13 8.27 -2.35
CA ASN A 72 -10.26 9.67 -2.70
C ASN A 72 -10.44 10.48 -1.42
N CYS A 73 -10.55 11.78 -1.53
CA CYS A 73 -10.65 12.66 -0.35
C CYS A 73 -11.85 12.30 0.53
N LYS A 74 -12.99 12.01 -0.07
CA LYS A 74 -14.22 11.67 0.67
C LYS A 74 -14.06 10.37 1.45
N ILE A 75 -13.49 9.35 0.82
CA ILE A 75 -13.22 8.06 1.47
C ILE A 75 -12.19 8.23 2.58
N ALA A 76 -11.14 9.01 2.36
CA ALA A 76 -10.13 9.28 3.37
C ALA A 76 -10.74 9.97 4.60
N LEU A 77 -11.58 10.98 4.39
CA LEU A 77 -12.28 11.66 5.46
C LEU A 77 -13.21 10.71 6.22
N ALA A 78 -13.97 9.90 5.50
CA ALA A 78 -14.88 8.93 6.09
C ALA A 78 -14.13 7.94 6.97
N MET A 79 -13.00 7.42 6.50
CA MET A 79 -12.17 6.49 7.26
C MET A 79 -11.62 7.13 8.53
N LEU A 80 -11.11 8.35 8.43
CA LEU A 80 -10.56 9.08 9.58
C LEU A 80 -11.65 9.43 10.61
N CYS A 81 -12.90 9.59 10.17
CA CYS A 81 -14.04 9.82 11.05
C CYS A 81 -14.66 8.53 11.60
N GLY A 82 -14.16 7.37 11.21
CA GLY A 82 -14.65 6.09 11.70
C GLY A 82 -15.97 5.64 11.09
N LEU A 83 -16.32 6.11 9.89
CA LEU A 83 -17.55 5.69 9.21
C LEU A 83 -17.42 4.29 8.65
N CYS A 84 -18.54 3.57 8.60
CA CYS A 84 -18.59 2.24 8.02
C CYS A 84 -18.84 2.30 6.52
N GLN A 85 -18.57 1.19 5.84
CA GLN A 85 -18.79 1.08 4.40
C GLN A 85 -20.25 1.40 4.02
N GLU A 86 -21.19 0.95 4.85
CA GLU A 86 -22.62 1.17 4.63
C GLU A 86 -23.05 2.63 4.74
N ASP A 87 -22.23 3.48 5.32
CA ASP A 87 -22.54 4.91 5.50
C ASP A 87 -22.28 5.73 4.23
N LEU A 88 -21.71 5.11 3.19
CA LEU A 88 -21.33 5.79 1.96
C LEU A 88 -21.96 5.13 0.73
N PRO A 89 -22.31 5.92 -0.30
CA PRO A 89 -22.74 5.36 -1.58
C PRO A 89 -21.65 4.49 -2.20
N GLU A 90 -22.03 3.38 -2.82
CA GLU A 90 -21.09 2.47 -3.48
C GLU A 90 -20.24 3.17 -4.53
N GLU A 91 -20.81 4.09 -5.28
CA GLU A 91 -20.11 4.83 -6.33
C GLU A 91 -18.95 5.68 -5.82
N ASP A 92 -18.97 6.10 -4.54
CA ASP A 92 -17.87 6.84 -3.93
C ASP A 92 -16.60 6.00 -3.83
N PHE A 93 -16.73 4.68 -3.72
CA PHE A 93 -15.59 3.77 -3.65
C PHE A 93 -14.94 3.51 -5.01
N LYS A 94 -15.62 3.87 -6.09
CA LYS A 94 -15.11 3.66 -7.46
C LYS A 94 -14.25 4.81 -7.95
N VAL A 95 -14.35 5.98 -7.31
CA VAL A 95 -13.55 7.15 -7.69
C VAL A 95 -12.15 7.00 -7.14
N LYS A 96 -11.16 7.05 -8.02
CA LYS A 96 -9.75 6.99 -7.64
C LYS A 96 -9.13 8.37 -7.80
N ASP A 97 -8.52 8.87 -6.72
CA ASP A 97 -7.78 10.14 -6.74
C ASP A 97 -6.38 9.86 -6.19
N GLN A 98 -5.39 9.92 -7.07
CA GLN A 98 -4.01 9.60 -6.69
C GLN A 98 -3.41 10.55 -5.67
N ASP A 99 -4.02 11.72 -5.47
CA ASP A 99 -3.57 12.68 -4.46
C ASP A 99 -4.08 12.31 -3.07
N TYR A 100 -5.04 11.39 -2.97
CA TYR A 100 -5.62 10.94 -1.70
C TYR A 100 -5.62 9.41 -1.62
N PRO A 101 -4.44 8.76 -1.70
CA PRO A 101 -4.38 7.30 -1.68
C PRO A 101 -4.64 6.77 -0.28
N VAL A 102 -5.69 5.95 -0.14
CA VAL A 102 -6.02 5.28 1.12
C VAL A 102 -5.36 3.92 1.17
N ILE A 103 -5.44 3.17 0.06
CA ILE A 103 -4.78 1.87 -0.09
C ILE A 103 -3.95 1.91 -1.36
N ILE A 104 -2.75 1.38 -1.28
CA ILE A 104 -1.84 1.24 -2.40
C ILE A 104 -1.59 -0.24 -2.64
N SER A 105 -1.82 -0.72 -3.85
CA SER A 105 -1.51 -2.09 -4.22
C SER A 105 -0.34 -2.13 -5.18
N VAL A 106 0.52 -3.13 -5.00
CA VAL A 106 1.69 -3.34 -5.82
C VAL A 106 1.67 -4.77 -6.34
N LEU A 107 1.60 -4.94 -7.64
CA LEU A 107 1.71 -6.24 -8.28
C LEU A 107 3.13 -6.36 -8.83
N LEU A 108 3.83 -7.40 -8.39
CA LEU A 108 5.22 -7.65 -8.73
C LEU A 108 5.35 -8.94 -9.52
N HIS A 109 6.19 -8.93 -10.54
CA HIS A 109 6.50 -10.13 -11.32
C HIS A 109 8.01 -10.33 -11.33
N LYS A 110 8.45 -11.51 -10.92
CA LYS A 110 9.87 -11.86 -10.95
C LYS A 110 10.19 -12.58 -12.26
N GLU A 111 10.83 -11.87 -13.18
CA GLU A 111 11.11 -12.36 -14.51
C GLU A 111 12.21 -13.40 -14.54
N SER A 112 13.23 -13.21 -13.73
CA SER A 112 14.40 -14.11 -13.75
C SER A 112 15.11 -14.22 -12.40
#